data_4297d02aeafee56c46ff7c5733110f26
#
_entry.id   4297d02aeafee56c46ff7c5733110f26
#
_cell.length_a   1.000
_cell.length_b   1.000
_cell.length_c   1.000
_cell.angle_alpha   90.00
_cell.angle_beta   90.00
_cell.angle_gamma   90.00
#
_symmetry.space_group_name_H-M   'P 1'
#
loop_
_entity.id
_entity.type
_entity.pdbx_description
1 polymer ?
#
loop_
_entity_poly.entity_id
_entity_poly.type
_entity_poly.pdbx_seq_one_letter_code
_entity_poly.pdbx_strand_id
1 'polypeptide(L)'
;GVDFRGRFLWRLALLFLFGYINGLVYMGEFFMVYAVLGVFLIPLYKVPTRWLLVLCVLLFLQIPAVISFVSLLSDNVANEPTAAAAYMDRLFERAADVFINGSLMDVLSFNTFDGQSAKCLWVFNNFRYLQLLGLFIAGMLIGRQGIHKSEEKMVKYSHLFLPYCLAFWAVFYAVAFLLPVWGVDGFALRVGQTLFKTYGNLGQMMVYFCGFTLLYYRYKGQKVLDRIAPVGRMSVTNYMVQSIVGVSLFYGFGGNFAVEFNYLQSFLLGAAFCVIQIAYSNWWIKRFYYGPMEWLWRSLTWFQVVPLSRRKASLG
;
A
#
# COMPACT_ATOMS: atom_id res chain seq x y z
N GLY A 1 -26.45 -19.63 -2.21
CA GLY A 1 -25.71 -18.42 -1.88
C GLY A 1 -25.68 -17.50 -3.08
N VAL A 2 -25.96 -16.22 -2.88
CA VAL A 2 -25.92 -15.23 -3.97
C VAL A 2 -24.49 -15.12 -4.49
N ASP A 3 -24.29 -15.22 -5.81
CA ASP A 3 -22.97 -15.07 -6.42
C ASP A 3 -22.50 -13.61 -6.29
N PHE A 4 -21.54 -13.41 -5.41
CA PHE A 4 -21.01 -12.07 -5.10
C PHE A 4 -19.93 -11.60 -6.08
N ARG A 5 -19.50 -12.43 -7.03
CA ARG A 5 -18.37 -12.14 -7.95
C ARG A 5 -18.60 -10.90 -8.82
N GLY A 6 -19.79 -10.77 -9.41
CA GLY A 6 -20.12 -9.58 -10.21
C GLY A 6 -20.10 -8.30 -9.39
N ARG A 7 -20.62 -8.34 -8.15
CA ARG A 7 -20.58 -7.20 -7.23
C ARG A 7 -19.17 -6.87 -6.75
N PHE A 8 -18.35 -7.89 -6.54
CA PHE A 8 -16.93 -7.70 -6.21
C PHE A 8 -16.18 -7.03 -7.37
N LEU A 9 -16.41 -7.49 -8.61
CA LEU A 9 -15.83 -6.85 -9.80
C LEU A 9 -16.26 -5.39 -9.94
N TRP A 10 -17.54 -5.09 -9.71
CA TRP A 10 -18.05 -3.71 -9.70
C TRP A 10 -17.36 -2.85 -8.63
N ARG A 11 -17.15 -3.38 -7.42
CA ARG A 11 -16.39 -2.69 -6.37
C ARG A 11 -14.96 -2.40 -6.78
N LEU A 12 -14.30 -3.32 -7.49
CA LEU A 12 -12.96 -3.09 -8.03
C LEU A 12 -12.96 -2.03 -9.11
N ALA A 13 -13.97 -2.00 -9.99
CA ALA A 13 -14.14 -0.95 -11.00
C ALA A 13 -14.29 0.44 -10.36
N LEU A 14 -15.09 0.55 -9.29
CA LEU A 14 -15.20 1.79 -8.51
C LEU A 14 -13.88 2.17 -7.84
N LEU A 15 -13.15 1.20 -7.28
CA LEU A 15 -11.83 1.43 -6.69
C LEU A 15 -10.83 1.92 -7.73
N PHE A 16 -10.87 1.33 -8.94
CA PHE A 16 -10.06 1.78 -10.07
C PHE A 16 -10.37 3.23 -10.44
N LEU A 17 -11.65 3.58 -10.55
CA LEU A 17 -12.09 4.95 -10.85
C LEU A 17 -11.61 5.95 -9.79
N PHE A 18 -11.78 5.63 -8.50
CA PHE A 18 -11.29 6.49 -7.41
C PHE A 18 -9.77 6.63 -7.45
N GLY A 19 -9.06 5.52 -7.72
CA GLY A 19 -7.62 5.53 -7.88
C GLY A 19 -7.17 6.35 -9.09
N TYR A 20 -7.87 6.25 -10.22
CA TYR A 20 -7.57 7.07 -11.39
C TYR A 20 -7.74 8.56 -11.11
N ILE A 21 -8.87 8.97 -10.52
CA ILE A 21 -9.14 10.37 -10.16
C ILE A 21 -8.09 10.89 -9.17
N ASN A 22 -7.80 10.15 -8.11
CA ASN A 22 -6.75 10.52 -7.15
C ASN A 22 -5.37 10.54 -7.79
N GLY A 23 -5.11 9.61 -8.70
CA GLY A 23 -3.86 9.49 -9.46
C GLY A 23 -3.57 10.63 -10.42
N LEU A 24 -4.58 11.38 -10.85
CA LEU A 24 -4.39 12.62 -11.65
C LEU A 24 -3.67 13.70 -10.83
N VAL A 25 -3.90 13.73 -9.52
CA VAL A 25 -3.30 14.72 -8.63
C VAL A 25 -2.03 14.16 -7.96
N TYR A 26 -2.07 12.90 -7.52
CA TYR A 26 -1.00 12.25 -6.77
C TYR A 26 -0.48 11.00 -7.50
N MET A 27 0.70 11.09 -8.11
CA MET A 27 1.32 9.99 -8.86
C MET A 27 1.53 8.71 -8.02
N GLY A 28 1.78 8.84 -6.72
CA GLY A 28 2.01 7.71 -5.79
C GLY A 28 0.76 6.91 -5.41
N GLU A 29 -0.35 7.08 -6.12
CA GLU A 29 -1.62 6.42 -5.87
C GLU A 29 -1.57 4.94 -6.27
N PHE A 30 -2.11 4.03 -5.43
CA PHE A 30 -2.06 2.57 -5.62
C PHE A 30 -3.41 1.87 -5.77
N PHE A 31 -4.54 2.55 -5.62
CA PHE A 31 -5.87 1.91 -5.72
C PHE A 31 -6.12 1.29 -7.09
N MET A 32 -5.59 1.91 -8.17
CA MET A 32 -5.67 1.32 -9.51
C MET A 32 -4.95 -0.03 -9.56
N VAL A 33 -3.74 -0.11 -9.03
CA VAL A 33 -2.95 -1.36 -8.98
C VAL A 33 -3.68 -2.41 -8.16
N TYR A 34 -4.23 -2.03 -6.99
CA TYR A 34 -5.01 -2.93 -6.14
C TYR A 34 -6.29 -3.41 -6.84
N ALA A 35 -6.96 -2.54 -7.58
CA ALA A 35 -8.16 -2.92 -8.32
C ALA A 35 -7.84 -3.95 -9.40
N VAL A 36 -6.80 -3.73 -10.20
CA VAL A 36 -6.36 -4.65 -11.26
C VAL A 36 -5.94 -5.99 -10.67
N LEU A 37 -5.07 -5.99 -9.64
CA LEU A 37 -4.63 -7.23 -8.99
C LEU A 37 -5.76 -7.94 -8.25
N GLY A 38 -6.74 -7.20 -7.74
CA GLY A 38 -7.93 -7.75 -7.09
C GLY A 38 -8.79 -8.61 -8.02
N VAL A 39 -8.77 -8.35 -9.34
CA VAL A 39 -9.49 -9.18 -10.32
C VAL A 39 -8.98 -10.63 -10.32
N PHE A 40 -7.67 -10.82 -10.13
CA PHE A 40 -7.07 -12.17 -10.08
C PHE A 40 -7.56 -13.01 -8.89
N LEU A 41 -8.13 -12.41 -7.85
CA LEU A 41 -8.71 -13.15 -6.73
C LEU A 41 -10.04 -13.84 -7.11
N ILE A 42 -10.72 -13.38 -8.14
CA ILE A 42 -12.01 -13.94 -8.57
C ILE A 42 -11.90 -15.43 -8.98
N PRO A 43 -11.00 -15.82 -9.90
CA PRO A 43 -10.79 -17.23 -10.20
C PRO A 43 -10.21 -18.01 -9.03
N LEU A 44 -9.34 -17.38 -8.22
CA LEU A 44 -8.68 -18.01 -7.08
C LEU A 44 -9.64 -18.35 -5.93
N TYR A 45 -10.82 -17.74 -5.88
CA TYR A 45 -11.81 -18.02 -4.85
C TYR A 45 -12.21 -19.50 -4.77
N LYS A 46 -12.25 -20.22 -5.89
CA LYS A 46 -12.61 -21.65 -5.96
C LYS A 46 -11.43 -22.60 -5.73
N VAL A 47 -10.20 -22.09 -5.74
CA VAL A 47 -9.00 -22.92 -5.61
C VAL A 47 -8.89 -23.46 -4.17
N PRO A 48 -8.58 -24.76 -3.97
CA PRO A 48 -8.36 -25.34 -2.65
C PRO A 48 -7.25 -24.63 -1.87
N THR A 49 -7.41 -24.55 -0.56
CA THR A 49 -6.49 -23.83 0.36
C THR A 49 -5.02 -24.27 0.20
N ARG A 50 -4.78 -25.55 -0.01
CA ARG A 50 -3.42 -26.11 -0.21
C ARG A 50 -2.70 -25.50 -1.40
N TRP A 51 -3.38 -25.35 -2.54
CA TRP A 51 -2.80 -24.77 -3.75
C TRP A 51 -2.62 -23.26 -3.64
N LEU A 52 -3.53 -22.60 -2.92
CA LEU A 52 -3.37 -21.17 -2.61
C LEU A 52 -2.18 -20.92 -1.69
N LEU A 53 -1.90 -21.81 -0.74
CA LEU A 53 -0.70 -21.74 0.09
C LEU A 53 0.57 -21.88 -0.75
N VAL A 54 0.62 -22.88 -1.65
CA VAL A 54 1.75 -23.06 -2.57
C VAL A 54 1.94 -21.81 -3.44
N LEU A 55 0.86 -21.31 -4.05
CA LEU A 55 0.93 -20.10 -4.87
C LEU A 55 1.39 -18.88 -4.06
N CYS A 56 0.90 -18.71 -2.85
CA CYS A 56 1.29 -17.62 -1.96
C CYS A 56 2.79 -17.66 -1.66
N VAL A 57 3.34 -18.84 -1.35
CA VAL A 57 4.77 -19.03 -1.10
C VAL A 57 5.58 -18.72 -2.37
N LEU A 58 5.17 -19.25 -3.54
CA LEU A 58 5.85 -18.99 -4.81
C LEU A 58 5.89 -17.49 -5.15
N LEU A 59 4.80 -16.76 -4.91
CA LEU A 59 4.74 -15.31 -5.12
C LEU A 59 5.66 -14.55 -4.17
N PHE A 60 5.75 -14.97 -2.90
CA PHE A 60 6.66 -14.34 -1.94
C PHE A 60 8.13 -14.69 -2.16
N LEU A 61 8.44 -15.83 -2.78
CA LEU A 61 9.81 -16.15 -3.20
C LEU A 61 10.34 -15.20 -4.28
N GLN A 62 9.48 -14.47 -4.98
CA GLN A 62 9.85 -13.49 -6.01
C GLN A 62 10.92 -14.02 -7.00
N ILE A 63 10.73 -15.24 -7.46
CA ILE A 63 11.71 -15.95 -8.29
C ILE A 63 12.25 -15.11 -9.46
N PRO A 64 11.40 -14.35 -10.23
CA PRO A 64 11.93 -13.52 -11.31
C PRO A 64 12.88 -12.42 -10.83
N ALA A 65 12.61 -11.81 -9.65
CA ALA A 65 13.48 -10.79 -9.07
C ALA A 65 14.83 -11.39 -8.62
N VAL A 66 14.79 -12.60 -8.03
CA VAL A 66 16.00 -13.35 -7.64
C VAL A 66 16.82 -13.69 -8.88
N ILE A 67 16.20 -14.22 -9.93
CA ILE A 67 16.90 -14.55 -11.20
C ILE A 67 17.51 -13.27 -11.80
N SER A 68 16.77 -12.17 -11.85
CA SER A 68 17.27 -10.90 -12.34
C SER A 68 18.49 -10.41 -11.56
N PHE A 69 18.45 -10.50 -10.23
CA PHE A 69 19.60 -10.11 -9.40
C PHE A 69 20.81 -11.03 -9.62
N VAL A 70 20.60 -12.35 -9.60
CA VAL A 70 21.70 -13.32 -9.79
C VAL A 70 22.33 -13.21 -11.19
N SER A 71 21.52 -12.97 -12.23
CA SER A 71 22.04 -12.77 -13.59
C SER A 71 22.91 -11.51 -13.71
N LEU A 72 22.59 -10.45 -12.99
CA LEU A 72 23.38 -9.21 -12.97
C LEU A 72 24.70 -9.33 -12.19
N LEU A 73 24.84 -10.36 -11.35
CA LEU A 73 26.12 -10.67 -10.68
C LEU A 73 27.07 -11.49 -11.57
N SER A 74 26.62 -11.94 -12.72
CA SER A 74 27.43 -12.69 -13.67
C SER A 74 28.14 -11.74 -14.63
N ASP A 75 29.43 -11.99 -14.89
CA ASP A 75 30.25 -11.23 -15.85
C ASP A 75 29.72 -11.24 -17.29
N ASN A 76 28.76 -12.13 -17.58
CA ASN A 76 28.17 -12.28 -18.90
C ASN A 76 27.01 -11.31 -19.19
N VAL A 77 26.56 -10.55 -18.20
CA VAL A 77 25.43 -9.61 -18.33
C VAL A 77 25.90 -8.20 -18.01
N ALA A 78 25.64 -7.26 -18.91
CA ALA A 78 25.95 -5.85 -18.65
C ALA A 78 25.22 -5.35 -17.39
N ASN A 79 25.99 -4.75 -16.47
CA ASN A 79 25.45 -4.17 -15.23
C ASN A 79 24.82 -2.79 -15.51
N GLU A 80 23.88 -2.75 -16.45
CA GLU A 80 23.18 -1.57 -16.91
C GLU A 80 21.67 -1.70 -16.79
N PRO A 81 20.92 -0.61 -16.61
CA PRO A 81 19.48 -0.66 -16.57
C PRO A 81 18.88 -1.15 -17.91
N THR A 82 17.90 -2.01 -17.82
CA THR A 82 17.11 -2.41 -19.01
C THR A 82 16.47 -1.16 -19.65
N ALA A 83 16.14 -1.24 -20.95
CA ALA A 83 15.46 -0.16 -21.65
C ALA A 83 14.18 0.32 -20.92
N ALA A 84 13.42 -0.61 -20.35
CA ALA A 84 12.23 -0.30 -19.55
C ALA A 84 12.57 0.43 -18.23
N ALA A 85 13.65 0.03 -17.56
CA ALA A 85 14.11 0.69 -16.34
C ALA A 85 14.63 2.10 -16.64
N ALA A 86 15.43 2.26 -17.70
CA ALA A 86 15.93 3.57 -18.14
C ALA A 86 14.80 4.52 -18.58
N TYR A 87 13.76 3.99 -19.24
CA TYR A 87 12.58 4.79 -19.60
C TYR A 87 11.79 5.19 -18.35
N MET A 88 11.61 4.28 -17.40
CA MET A 88 10.99 4.59 -16.11
C MET A 88 11.74 5.70 -15.37
N ASP A 89 13.08 5.65 -15.33
CA ASP A 89 13.90 6.65 -14.65
C ASP A 89 13.72 8.04 -15.27
N ARG A 90 13.72 8.14 -16.61
CA ARG A 90 13.41 9.41 -17.30
C ARG A 90 12.02 9.96 -16.97
N LEU A 91 11.02 9.09 -16.83
CA LEU A 91 9.68 9.53 -16.43
C LEU A 91 9.67 10.05 -14.98
N PHE A 92 10.42 9.45 -14.07
CA PHE A 92 10.54 9.93 -12.68
C PHE A 92 11.32 11.24 -12.59
N GLU A 93 12.39 11.43 -13.38
CA GLU A 93 13.11 12.70 -13.49
C GLU A 93 12.20 13.83 -13.98
N ARG A 94 11.44 13.57 -15.06
CA ARG A 94 10.45 14.51 -15.57
C ARG A 94 9.32 14.78 -14.56
N ALA A 95 8.88 13.76 -13.82
CA ALA A 95 7.90 13.93 -12.76
C ALA A 95 8.42 14.89 -11.67
N ALA A 96 9.67 14.75 -11.25
CA ALA A 96 10.27 15.61 -10.24
C ALA A 96 10.26 17.09 -10.70
N ASP A 97 10.62 17.36 -11.95
CA ASP A 97 10.59 18.72 -12.52
C ASP A 97 9.16 19.27 -12.58
N VAL A 98 8.20 18.51 -13.10
CA VAL A 98 6.79 18.92 -13.18
C VAL A 98 6.20 19.18 -11.81
N PHE A 99 6.55 18.37 -10.80
CA PHE A 99 5.98 18.52 -9.44
C PHE A 99 6.60 19.71 -8.68
N ILE A 100 7.83 20.07 -8.96
CA ILE A 100 8.52 21.20 -8.29
C ILE A 100 8.24 22.52 -9.02
N ASN A 101 8.27 22.54 -10.35
CA ASN A 101 8.27 23.76 -11.15
C ASN A 101 6.97 23.97 -11.96
N GLY A 102 6.14 22.92 -12.11
CA GLY A 102 4.94 22.95 -12.95
C GLY A 102 3.72 23.56 -12.25
N SER A 103 2.77 23.98 -13.08
CA SER A 103 1.44 24.37 -12.64
C SER A 103 0.58 23.14 -12.32
N LEU A 104 -0.60 23.36 -11.69
CA LEU A 104 -1.57 22.29 -11.48
C LEU A 104 -1.97 21.60 -12.80
N MET A 105 -2.09 22.36 -13.91
CA MET A 105 -2.44 21.81 -15.21
C MET A 105 -1.34 20.91 -15.77
N ASP A 106 -0.07 21.28 -15.57
CA ASP A 106 1.08 20.46 -15.97
C ASP A 106 1.09 19.14 -15.20
N VAL A 107 0.81 19.17 -13.89
CA VAL A 107 0.69 17.97 -13.04
C VAL A 107 -0.45 17.06 -13.51
N LEU A 108 -1.63 17.60 -13.76
CA LEU A 108 -2.77 16.84 -14.24
C LEU A 108 -2.50 16.21 -15.62
N SER A 109 -1.92 17.01 -16.54
CA SER A 109 -1.56 16.56 -17.90
C SER A 109 -0.52 15.42 -17.84
N PHE A 110 0.54 15.60 -17.06
CA PHE A 110 1.57 14.59 -16.88
C PHE A 110 1.01 13.30 -16.27
N ASN A 111 0.21 13.42 -15.21
CA ASN A 111 -0.34 12.27 -14.51
C ASN A 111 -1.43 11.52 -15.30
N THR A 112 -1.99 12.11 -16.36
CA THR A 112 -3.00 11.43 -17.20
C THR A 112 -2.39 10.22 -17.92
N PHE A 113 -1.15 10.30 -18.43
CA PHE A 113 -0.50 9.22 -19.17
C PHE A 113 0.91 8.90 -18.63
N ASP A 114 1.81 9.87 -18.58
CA ASP A 114 3.22 9.66 -18.23
C ASP A 114 3.36 9.21 -16.77
N GLY A 115 2.66 9.85 -15.84
CA GLY A 115 2.66 9.48 -14.44
C GLY A 115 2.08 8.09 -14.19
N GLN A 116 1.00 7.71 -14.91
CA GLN A 116 0.44 6.35 -14.81
C GLN A 116 1.40 5.31 -15.40
N SER A 117 2.04 5.64 -16.53
CA SER A 117 3.05 4.77 -17.17
C SER A 117 4.26 4.56 -16.26
N ALA A 118 4.79 5.62 -15.66
CA ALA A 118 5.90 5.54 -14.70
C ALA A 118 5.57 4.63 -13.52
N LYS A 119 4.38 4.78 -12.95
CA LYS A 119 3.88 3.93 -11.87
C LYS A 119 3.75 2.46 -12.29
N CYS A 120 3.15 2.18 -13.44
CA CYS A 120 3.03 0.84 -13.96
C CYS A 120 4.41 0.21 -14.18
N LEU A 121 5.34 0.90 -14.84
CA LEU A 121 6.71 0.44 -15.03
C LEU A 121 7.40 0.18 -13.70
N TRP A 122 7.21 1.04 -12.70
CA TRP A 122 7.76 0.84 -11.37
C TRP A 122 7.23 -0.44 -10.70
N VAL A 123 5.94 -0.70 -10.80
CA VAL A 123 5.31 -1.92 -10.26
C VAL A 123 5.88 -3.17 -10.94
N PHE A 124 6.06 -3.13 -12.26
CA PHE A 124 6.58 -4.27 -13.02
C PHE A 124 8.09 -4.46 -12.84
N ASN A 125 8.90 -3.42 -12.99
CA ASN A 125 10.37 -3.49 -12.88
C ASN A 125 10.82 -3.89 -11.47
N ASN A 126 10.07 -3.53 -10.44
CA ASN A 126 10.36 -3.90 -9.06
C ASN A 126 9.60 -5.16 -8.59
N PHE A 127 8.94 -5.88 -9.48
CA PHE A 127 8.18 -7.11 -9.20
C PHE A 127 7.14 -6.96 -8.07
N ARG A 128 6.65 -5.72 -7.83
CA ARG A 128 5.71 -5.41 -6.75
C ARG A 128 4.37 -6.11 -6.91
N TYR A 129 3.96 -6.39 -8.14
CA TYR A 129 2.73 -7.13 -8.42
C TYR A 129 2.74 -8.54 -7.80
N LEU A 130 3.89 -9.23 -7.73
CA LEU A 130 4.02 -10.54 -7.08
C LEU A 130 3.77 -10.44 -5.58
N GLN A 131 4.42 -9.47 -4.91
CA GLN A 131 4.25 -9.24 -3.48
C GLN A 131 2.82 -8.88 -3.14
N LEU A 132 2.20 -7.95 -3.88
CA LEU A 132 0.84 -7.50 -3.64
C LEU A 132 -0.17 -8.63 -3.84
N LEU A 133 -0.04 -9.42 -4.91
CA LEU A 133 -0.90 -10.56 -5.15
C LEU A 133 -0.72 -11.64 -4.05
N GLY A 134 0.52 -11.88 -3.63
CA GLY A 134 0.82 -12.76 -2.49
C GLY A 134 0.12 -12.30 -1.21
N LEU A 135 0.17 -11.01 -0.90
CA LEU A 135 -0.53 -10.42 0.26
C LEU A 135 -2.05 -10.55 0.16
N PHE A 136 -2.63 -10.38 -1.03
CA PHE A 136 -4.06 -10.57 -1.23
C PHE A 136 -4.48 -12.02 -1.00
N ILE A 137 -3.70 -12.98 -1.50
CA ILE A 137 -3.94 -14.42 -1.27
C ILE A 137 -3.76 -14.76 0.20
N ALA A 138 -2.73 -14.23 0.87
CA ALA A 138 -2.52 -14.41 2.31
C ALA A 138 -3.71 -13.89 3.12
N GLY A 139 -4.23 -12.70 2.79
CA GLY A 139 -5.44 -12.14 3.39
C GLY A 139 -6.66 -13.05 3.19
N MET A 140 -6.84 -13.59 1.98
CA MET A 140 -7.92 -14.54 1.68
C MET A 140 -7.77 -15.84 2.48
N LEU A 141 -6.56 -16.36 2.66
CA LEU A 141 -6.28 -17.56 3.46
C LEU A 141 -6.58 -17.34 4.95
N ILE A 142 -6.15 -16.21 5.52
CA ILE A 142 -6.47 -15.81 6.90
C ILE A 142 -7.99 -15.70 7.09
N GLY A 143 -8.68 -15.11 6.13
CA GLY A 143 -10.13 -15.01 6.11
C GLY A 143 -10.83 -16.38 6.11
N ARG A 144 -10.36 -17.33 5.28
CA ARG A 144 -10.90 -18.70 5.21
C ARG A 144 -10.70 -19.47 6.50
N GLN A 145 -9.55 -19.34 7.13
CA GLN A 145 -9.23 -20.06 8.38
C GLN A 145 -9.91 -19.45 9.61
N GLY A 146 -10.45 -18.24 9.50
CA GLY A 146 -11.15 -17.57 10.58
C GLY A 146 -10.25 -17.25 11.79
N ILE A 147 -8.93 -17.20 11.63
CA ILE A 147 -7.95 -16.90 12.70
C ILE A 147 -8.30 -15.57 13.38
N HIS A 148 -8.71 -14.58 12.59
CA HIS A 148 -9.09 -13.25 13.07
C HIS A 148 -10.32 -13.23 13.98
N LYS A 149 -11.09 -14.32 14.05
CA LYS A 149 -12.28 -14.44 14.90
C LYS A 149 -11.96 -14.91 16.32
N SER A 150 -10.74 -15.38 16.58
CA SER A 150 -10.31 -15.90 17.88
C SER A 150 -9.18 -15.03 18.42
N GLU A 151 -9.49 -14.24 19.45
CA GLU A 151 -8.52 -13.41 20.18
C GLU A 151 -7.33 -14.25 20.70
N GLU A 152 -7.63 -15.38 21.33
CA GLU A 152 -6.63 -16.29 21.88
C GLU A 152 -5.64 -16.79 20.81
N LYS A 153 -6.16 -17.22 19.64
CA LYS A 153 -5.32 -17.67 18.53
C LYS A 153 -4.46 -16.52 17.98
N MET A 154 -5.03 -15.33 17.82
CA MET A 154 -4.30 -14.16 17.34
C MET A 154 -3.16 -13.81 18.29
N VAL A 155 -3.40 -13.75 19.60
CA VAL A 155 -2.37 -13.46 20.61
C VAL A 155 -1.29 -14.54 20.61
N LYS A 156 -1.70 -15.83 20.62
CA LYS A 156 -0.76 -16.97 20.61
C LYS A 156 0.16 -16.94 19.40
N TYR A 157 -0.40 -16.79 18.19
CA TYR A 157 0.40 -16.77 16.96
C TYR A 157 1.26 -15.50 16.86
N SER A 158 0.73 -14.34 17.25
CA SER A 158 1.51 -13.10 17.25
C SER A 158 2.71 -13.18 18.20
N HIS A 159 2.53 -13.77 19.39
CA HIS A 159 3.64 -13.95 20.33
C HIS A 159 4.69 -14.94 19.81
N LEU A 160 4.24 -16.03 19.18
CA LEU A 160 5.12 -17.03 18.61
C LEU A 160 5.94 -16.50 17.43
N PHE A 161 5.29 -15.79 16.52
CA PHE A 161 5.93 -15.36 15.26
C PHE A 161 6.70 -14.05 15.36
N LEU A 162 6.43 -13.19 16.33
CA LEU A 162 7.08 -11.88 16.46
C LEU A 162 8.62 -11.95 16.45
N PRO A 163 9.31 -12.82 17.22
CA PRO A 163 10.77 -12.89 17.20
C PRO A 163 11.32 -13.35 15.83
N TYR A 164 10.65 -14.27 15.16
CA TYR A 164 11.05 -14.71 13.82
C TYR A 164 10.87 -13.61 12.77
N CYS A 165 9.79 -12.83 12.87
CA CYS A 165 9.55 -11.68 11.99
C CYS A 165 10.57 -10.57 12.22
N LEU A 166 10.97 -10.33 13.48
CA LEU A 166 12.03 -9.38 13.82
C LEU A 166 13.38 -9.82 13.24
N ALA A 167 13.74 -11.09 13.42
CA ALA A 167 14.97 -11.64 12.88
C ALA A 167 14.98 -11.59 11.34
N PHE A 168 13.88 -11.99 10.72
CA PHE A 168 13.70 -11.92 9.26
C PHE A 168 13.85 -10.48 8.75
N TRP A 169 13.18 -9.53 9.36
CA TRP A 169 13.31 -8.12 9.04
C TRP A 169 14.75 -7.63 9.15
N ALA A 170 15.39 -7.87 10.29
CA ALA A 170 16.77 -7.43 10.55
C ALA A 170 17.78 -8.03 9.56
N VAL A 171 17.69 -9.35 9.29
CA VAL A 171 18.59 -10.05 8.36
C VAL A 171 18.49 -9.48 6.96
N PHE A 172 17.28 -9.33 6.42
CA PHE A 172 17.12 -8.85 5.04
C PHE A 172 17.51 -7.37 4.86
N TYR A 173 17.28 -6.52 5.87
CA TYR A 173 17.78 -5.15 5.84
C TYR A 173 19.31 -5.09 6.00
N ALA A 174 19.89 -5.94 6.85
CA ALA A 174 21.34 -6.05 6.97
C ALA A 174 21.98 -6.50 5.65
N VAL A 175 21.42 -7.51 5.00
CA VAL A 175 21.90 -7.94 3.68
C VAL A 175 21.83 -6.80 2.67
N ALA A 176 20.68 -6.09 2.57
CA ALA A 176 20.54 -4.96 1.66
C ALA A 176 21.55 -3.83 1.94
N PHE A 177 21.92 -3.62 3.20
CA PHE A 177 22.92 -2.64 3.61
C PHE A 177 24.35 -3.09 3.30
N LEU A 178 24.64 -4.38 3.40
CA LEU A 178 25.98 -4.95 3.21
C LEU A 178 26.34 -5.21 1.73
N LEU A 179 25.36 -5.20 0.81
CA LEU A 179 25.64 -5.43 -0.62
C LEU A 179 26.80 -4.58 -1.19
N PRO A 180 26.86 -3.25 -0.94
CA PRO A 180 27.98 -2.45 -1.43
C PRO A 180 29.33 -2.86 -0.81
N VAL A 181 29.33 -3.31 0.45
CA VAL A 181 30.55 -3.77 1.14
C VAL A 181 31.06 -5.07 0.52
N TRP A 182 30.16 -5.89 -0.02
CA TRP A 182 30.49 -7.13 -0.74
C TRP A 182 30.87 -6.91 -2.21
N GLY A 183 31.02 -5.65 -2.63
CA GLY A 183 31.46 -5.30 -3.99
C GLY A 183 30.35 -5.32 -5.03
N VAL A 184 29.09 -5.36 -4.60
CA VAL A 184 27.96 -5.20 -5.53
C VAL A 184 27.75 -3.70 -5.81
N ASP A 185 27.74 -3.30 -7.07
CA ASP A 185 27.59 -1.91 -7.49
C ASP A 185 26.60 -1.75 -8.66
N GLY A 186 26.49 -0.53 -9.20
CA GLY A 186 25.71 -0.20 -10.38
C GLY A 186 24.24 -0.61 -10.31
N PHE A 187 23.74 -1.15 -11.41
CA PHE A 187 22.34 -1.58 -11.51
C PHE A 187 22.05 -2.85 -10.70
N ALA A 188 23.02 -3.76 -10.56
CA ALA A 188 22.92 -4.95 -9.71
C ALA A 188 22.68 -4.56 -8.25
N LEU A 189 23.37 -3.54 -7.74
CA LEU A 189 23.13 -3.02 -6.38
C LEU A 189 21.69 -2.52 -6.21
N ARG A 190 21.17 -1.75 -7.17
CA ARG A 190 19.79 -1.24 -7.16
C ARG A 190 18.77 -2.37 -7.10
N VAL A 191 18.92 -3.38 -7.97
CA VAL A 191 18.02 -4.55 -8.01
C VAL A 191 18.14 -5.38 -6.74
N GLY A 192 19.35 -5.65 -6.25
CA GLY A 192 19.59 -6.40 -5.03
C GLY A 192 19.02 -5.69 -3.81
N GLN A 193 19.27 -4.40 -3.64
CA GLN A 193 18.69 -3.61 -2.54
C GLN A 193 17.16 -3.62 -2.59
N THR A 194 16.56 -3.49 -3.77
CA THR A 194 15.10 -3.53 -3.93
C THR A 194 14.55 -4.90 -3.55
N LEU A 195 15.20 -5.99 -3.98
CA LEU A 195 14.82 -7.36 -3.63
C LEU A 195 14.87 -7.60 -2.12
N PHE A 196 16.03 -7.36 -1.49
CA PHE A 196 16.21 -7.63 -0.06
C PHE A 196 15.36 -6.69 0.82
N LYS A 197 15.22 -5.41 0.47
CA LYS A 197 14.28 -4.51 1.15
C LYS A 197 12.83 -4.96 0.98
N THR A 198 12.46 -5.58 -0.12
CA THR A 198 11.11 -6.12 -0.32
C THR A 198 10.82 -7.27 0.66
N TYR A 199 11.76 -8.18 0.88
CA TYR A 199 11.63 -9.19 1.94
C TYR A 199 11.63 -8.56 3.33
N GLY A 200 12.54 -7.62 3.58
CA GLY A 200 12.59 -6.90 4.84
C GLY A 200 11.27 -6.19 5.17
N ASN A 201 10.67 -5.49 4.19
CA ASN A 201 9.37 -4.83 4.35
C ASN A 201 8.24 -5.82 4.67
N LEU A 202 8.28 -7.04 4.11
CA LEU A 202 7.32 -8.09 4.46
C LEU A 202 7.47 -8.49 5.94
N GLY A 203 8.71 -8.69 6.40
CA GLY A 203 9.01 -8.95 7.81
C GLY A 203 8.56 -7.81 8.71
N GLN A 204 8.86 -6.58 8.36
CA GLN A 204 8.45 -5.37 9.08
C GLN A 204 6.93 -5.25 9.20
N MET A 205 6.20 -5.50 8.12
CA MET A 205 4.74 -5.52 8.13
C MET A 205 4.21 -6.57 9.13
N MET A 206 4.79 -7.76 9.14
CA MET A 206 4.40 -8.82 10.09
C MET A 206 4.75 -8.45 11.54
N VAL A 207 5.87 -7.77 11.78
CA VAL A 207 6.24 -7.21 13.10
C VAL A 207 5.18 -6.22 13.57
N TYR A 208 4.76 -5.30 12.71
CA TYR A 208 3.69 -4.36 13.05
C TYR A 208 2.37 -5.07 13.33
N PHE A 209 1.98 -6.03 12.50
CA PHE A 209 0.75 -6.80 12.70
C PHE A 209 0.77 -7.53 14.06
N CYS A 210 1.83 -8.26 14.36
CA CYS A 210 1.99 -8.96 15.62
C CYS A 210 2.06 -7.98 16.80
N GLY A 211 2.82 -6.90 16.67
CA GLY A 211 2.99 -5.87 17.70
C GLY A 211 1.67 -5.18 18.06
N PHE A 212 0.89 -4.74 17.05
CA PHE A 212 -0.42 -4.13 17.29
C PHE A 212 -1.43 -5.13 17.88
N THR A 213 -1.41 -6.39 17.45
CA THR A 213 -2.26 -7.44 18.01
C THR A 213 -1.96 -7.65 19.50
N LEU A 214 -0.68 -7.78 19.86
CA LEU A 214 -0.26 -7.95 21.25
C LEU A 214 -0.57 -6.69 22.08
N LEU A 215 -0.31 -5.51 21.53
CA LEU A 215 -0.61 -4.24 22.20
C LEU A 215 -2.10 -4.11 22.51
N TYR A 216 -2.96 -4.49 21.56
CA TYR A 216 -4.41 -4.41 21.73
C TYR A 216 -4.94 -5.42 22.75
N TYR A 217 -4.65 -6.70 22.56
CA TYR A 217 -5.27 -7.78 23.34
C TYR A 217 -4.50 -8.10 24.62
N ARG A 218 -3.16 -8.03 24.62
CA ARG A 218 -2.32 -8.47 25.76
C ARG A 218 -1.93 -7.36 26.69
N TYR A 219 -1.51 -6.19 26.16
CA TYR A 219 -0.92 -5.11 26.94
C TYR A 219 -1.88 -3.95 27.23
N LYS A 220 -3.19 -4.17 27.12
CA LYS A 220 -4.25 -3.19 27.42
C LYS A 220 -4.11 -1.86 26.68
N GLY A 221 -3.51 -1.88 25.49
CA GLY A 221 -3.38 -0.72 24.60
C GLY A 221 -4.69 -0.28 23.93
N GLN A 222 -5.81 -0.94 24.24
CA GLN A 222 -7.13 -0.71 23.67
C GLN A 222 -7.54 0.75 23.73
N LYS A 223 -7.37 1.42 24.89
CA LYS A 223 -7.77 2.84 25.03
C LYS A 223 -7.09 3.78 24.03
N VAL A 224 -5.83 3.50 23.67
CA VAL A 224 -5.08 4.30 22.68
C VAL A 224 -5.49 3.89 21.27
N LEU A 225 -5.52 2.60 20.98
CA LEU A 225 -5.84 2.07 19.66
C LEU A 225 -7.29 2.34 19.27
N ASP A 226 -8.24 2.33 20.21
CA ASP A 226 -9.64 2.70 19.97
C ASP A 226 -9.81 4.18 19.57
N ARG A 227 -8.89 5.06 20.01
CA ARG A 227 -8.87 6.45 19.54
C ARG A 227 -8.36 6.59 18.11
N ILE A 228 -7.53 5.66 17.65
CA ILE A 228 -6.98 5.64 16.29
C ILE A 228 -7.89 4.86 15.34
N ALA A 229 -8.66 3.89 15.83
CA ALA A 229 -9.53 3.03 15.03
C ALA A 229 -10.47 3.77 14.06
N PRO A 230 -11.05 4.97 14.39
CA PRO A 230 -11.83 5.76 13.45
C PRO A 230 -11.07 6.16 12.18
N VAL A 231 -9.74 6.36 12.24
CA VAL A 231 -8.91 6.65 11.06
C VAL A 231 -8.95 5.49 10.09
N GLY A 232 -8.81 4.24 10.59
CA GLY A 232 -8.91 3.04 9.77
C GLY A 232 -10.32 2.80 9.19
N ARG A 233 -11.38 3.18 9.94
CA ARG A 233 -12.77 3.11 9.43
C ARG A 233 -13.05 4.10 8.30
N MET A 234 -12.25 5.15 8.17
CA MET A 234 -12.29 6.19 7.15
C MET A 234 -11.03 6.13 6.26
N SER A 235 -10.49 4.93 6.02
CA SER A 235 -9.18 4.74 5.37
C SER A 235 -9.12 5.33 3.96
N VAL A 236 -10.15 5.13 3.14
CA VAL A 236 -10.21 5.68 1.77
C VAL A 236 -10.31 7.20 1.80
N THR A 237 -11.20 7.73 2.64
CA THR A 237 -11.34 9.19 2.83
C THR A 237 -10.04 9.82 3.30
N ASN A 238 -9.44 9.25 4.36
CA ASN A 238 -8.20 9.79 4.92
C ASN A 238 -7.03 9.70 3.92
N TYR A 239 -6.94 8.62 3.15
CA TYR A 239 -5.92 8.46 2.11
C TYR A 239 -6.06 9.52 1.01
N MET A 240 -7.27 9.76 0.50
CA MET A 240 -7.50 10.79 -0.52
C MET A 240 -7.25 12.21 0.02
N VAL A 241 -7.64 12.47 1.26
CA VAL A 241 -7.34 13.76 1.92
C VAL A 241 -5.82 13.93 2.10
N GLN A 242 -5.10 12.88 2.49
CA GLN A 242 -3.63 12.91 2.57
C GLN A 242 -2.98 13.22 1.21
N SER A 243 -3.48 12.62 0.13
CA SER A 243 -2.97 12.89 -1.22
C SER A 243 -3.17 14.35 -1.61
N ILE A 244 -4.39 14.87 -1.44
CA ILE A 244 -4.72 16.25 -1.81
C ILE A 244 -3.93 17.26 -0.96
N VAL A 245 -3.92 17.09 0.36
CA VAL A 245 -3.19 17.98 1.26
C VAL A 245 -1.69 17.89 1.02
N GLY A 246 -1.14 16.67 0.87
CA GLY A 246 0.27 16.46 0.59
C GLY A 246 0.72 17.14 -0.70
N VAL A 247 -0.03 16.95 -1.78
CA VAL A 247 0.25 17.61 -3.06
C VAL A 247 0.15 19.13 -2.95
N SER A 248 -0.90 19.65 -2.29
CA SER A 248 -1.06 21.10 -2.10
C SER A 248 0.05 21.75 -1.27
N LEU A 249 0.68 21.01 -0.37
CA LEU A 249 1.77 21.51 0.46
C LEU A 249 3.15 21.36 -0.21
N PHE A 250 3.38 20.23 -0.88
CA PHE A 250 4.72 19.88 -1.36
C PHE A 250 4.99 20.24 -2.82
N TYR A 251 3.97 20.35 -3.68
CA TYR A 251 4.16 20.65 -5.10
C TYR A 251 4.32 22.16 -5.35
N GLY A 252 5.00 22.51 -6.44
CA GLY A 252 5.35 23.87 -6.81
C GLY A 252 4.17 24.82 -7.02
N PHE A 253 3.03 24.33 -7.49
CA PHE A 253 1.82 25.13 -7.63
C PHE A 253 1.13 25.46 -6.28
N GLY A 254 1.55 24.82 -5.20
CA GLY A 254 1.03 25.03 -3.84
C GLY A 254 2.06 25.66 -2.91
N GLY A 255 2.35 24.99 -1.79
CA GLY A 255 3.31 25.47 -0.78
C GLY A 255 4.79 25.30 -1.15
N ASN A 256 5.10 24.44 -2.10
CA ASN A 256 6.47 24.09 -2.56
C ASN A 256 7.42 23.60 -1.43
N PHE A 257 6.87 23.02 -0.37
CA PHE A 257 7.66 22.56 0.79
C PHE A 257 8.63 21.43 0.44
N ALA A 258 8.51 20.80 -0.75
CA ALA A 258 9.48 19.82 -1.24
C ALA A 258 10.90 20.41 -1.36
N VAL A 259 11.01 21.70 -1.68
CA VAL A 259 12.29 22.42 -1.82
C VAL A 259 12.74 23.06 -0.51
N GLU A 260 11.78 23.56 0.28
CA GLU A 260 12.07 24.35 1.47
C GLU A 260 12.31 23.50 2.73
N PHE A 261 11.64 22.36 2.85
CA PHE A 261 11.64 21.54 4.07
C PHE A 261 12.72 20.45 4.01
N ASN A 262 13.44 20.31 5.11
CA ASN A 262 14.29 19.15 5.35
C ASN A 262 13.43 17.94 5.82
N TYR A 263 14.07 16.75 5.90
CA TYR A 263 13.41 15.52 6.29
C TYR A 263 12.71 15.59 7.66
N LEU A 264 13.31 16.28 8.64
CA LEU A 264 12.74 16.43 9.98
C LEU A 264 11.48 17.31 9.96
N GLN A 265 11.52 18.42 9.25
CA GLN A 265 10.37 19.33 9.09
C GLN A 265 9.20 18.62 8.38
N SER A 266 9.48 17.88 7.30
CA SER A 266 8.49 17.09 6.59
C SER A 266 7.89 16.00 7.49
N PHE A 267 8.71 15.33 8.31
CA PHE A 267 8.24 14.34 9.28
C PHE A 267 7.34 14.97 10.36
N LEU A 268 7.75 16.11 10.94
CA LEU A 268 6.96 16.81 11.95
C LEU A 268 5.62 17.31 11.40
N LEU A 269 5.62 17.82 10.16
CA LEU A 269 4.39 18.20 9.47
C LEU A 269 3.45 17.00 9.27
N GLY A 270 3.99 15.87 8.82
CA GLY A 270 3.23 14.63 8.68
C GLY A 270 2.67 14.11 10.01
N ALA A 271 3.45 14.19 11.09
CA ALA A 271 3.01 13.83 12.44
C ALA A 271 1.89 14.74 12.95
N ALA A 272 2.01 16.06 12.76
CA ALA A 272 0.98 17.02 13.10
C ALA A 272 -0.32 16.75 12.31
N PHE A 273 -0.18 16.48 11.01
CA PHE A 273 -1.32 16.13 10.16
C PHE A 273 -2.01 14.82 10.61
N CYS A 274 -1.24 13.83 11.03
CA CYS A 274 -1.78 12.59 11.59
C CYS A 274 -2.64 12.84 12.84
N VAL A 275 -2.20 13.73 13.75
CA VAL A 275 -2.98 14.14 14.92
C VAL A 275 -4.30 14.81 14.52
N ILE A 276 -4.26 15.69 13.52
CA ILE A 276 -5.46 16.34 12.98
C ILE A 276 -6.42 15.29 12.39
N GLN A 277 -5.89 14.30 11.65
CA GLN A 277 -6.71 13.23 11.08
C GLN A 277 -7.37 12.36 12.16
N ILE A 278 -6.64 12.04 13.24
CA ILE A 278 -7.21 11.30 14.39
C ILE A 278 -8.36 12.12 15.01
N ALA A 279 -8.15 13.40 15.27
CA ALA A 279 -9.18 14.28 15.86
C ALA A 279 -10.41 14.40 14.94
N TYR A 280 -10.20 14.68 13.66
CA TYR A 280 -11.25 14.77 12.66
C TYR A 280 -12.03 13.47 12.51
N SER A 281 -11.32 12.33 12.37
CA SER A 281 -11.97 11.02 12.19
C SER A 281 -12.82 10.64 13.41
N ASN A 282 -12.35 10.93 14.63
CA ASN A 282 -13.12 10.72 15.86
C ASN A 282 -14.38 11.59 15.91
N TRP A 283 -14.25 12.87 15.54
CA TRP A 283 -15.38 13.81 15.49
C TRP A 283 -16.41 13.35 14.45
N TRP A 284 -15.95 12.92 13.26
CA TRP A 284 -16.81 12.49 12.16
C TRP A 284 -17.59 11.21 12.49
N ILE A 285 -16.91 10.14 12.92
CA ILE A 285 -17.54 8.83 13.21
C ILE A 285 -18.54 8.88 14.37
N LYS A 286 -18.44 9.87 15.28
CA LYS A 286 -19.47 10.08 16.30
C LYS A 286 -20.81 10.55 15.69
N ARG A 287 -20.81 11.20 14.54
CA ARG A 287 -21.99 11.77 13.87
C ARG A 287 -22.46 10.97 12.69
N PHE A 288 -21.54 10.31 12.02
CA PHE A 288 -21.78 9.60 10.77
C PHE A 288 -21.37 8.12 10.89
N TYR A 289 -22.00 7.26 10.08
CA TYR A 289 -21.68 5.81 10.06
C TYR A 289 -20.40 5.50 9.29
N TYR A 290 -20.12 6.24 8.22
CA TYR A 290 -19.06 6.03 7.26
C TYR A 290 -18.32 7.34 6.98
N GLY A 291 -17.06 7.26 6.56
CA GLY A 291 -16.39 8.39 5.93
C GLY A 291 -17.06 8.77 4.60
N PRO A 292 -16.86 9.99 4.09
CA PRO A 292 -17.48 10.44 2.84
C PRO A 292 -17.22 9.52 1.65
N MET A 293 -15.98 9.10 1.43
CA MET A 293 -15.61 8.24 0.31
C MET A 293 -16.06 6.79 0.51
N GLU A 294 -16.02 6.27 1.74
CA GLU A 294 -16.56 4.95 2.09
C GLU A 294 -18.08 4.91 1.88
N TRP A 295 -18.77 5.97 2.24
CA TRP A 295 -20.22 6.12 2.02
C TRP A 295 -20.54 6.13 0.52
N LEU A 296 -19.82 6.95 -0.26
CA LEU A 296 -19.98 7.02 -1.71
C LEU A 296 -19.73 5.66 -2.35
N TRP A 297 -18.59 5.04 -2.03
CA TRP A 297 -18.24 3.70 -2.56
C TRP A 297 -19.29 2.66 -2.22
N ARG A 298 -19.80 2.68 -0.98
CA ARG A 298 -20.83 1.75 -0.54
C ARG A 298 -22.15 2.00 -1.25
N SER A 299 -22.59 3.25 -1.37
CA SER A 299 -23.84 3.60 -2.07
C SER A 299 -23.80 3.20 -3.54
N LEU A 300 -22.70 3.47 -4.23
CA LEU A 300 -22.48 3.04 -5.61
C LEU A 300 -22.40 1.51 -5.76
N THR A 301 -21.82 0.81 -4.78
CA THR A 301 -21.72 -0.66 -4.81
C THR A 301 -23.11 -1.32 -4.73
N TRP A 302 -23.99 -0.76 -3.92
CA TRP A 302 -25.32 -1.34 -3.70
C TRP A 302 -26.41 -0.72 -4.56
N PHE A 303 -26.09 0.29 -5.37
CA PHE A 303 -27.05 1.09 -6.15
C PHE A 303 -28.17 1.66 -5.28
N GLN A 304 -27.86 1.98 -4.05
CA GLN A 304 -28.80 2.53 -3.04
C GLN A 304 -28.06 3.55 -2.18
N VAL A 305 -28.73 4.67 -1.92
CA VAL A 305 -28.17 5.68 -0.98
C VAL A 305 -28.33 5.14 0.43
N VAL A 306 -27.21 4.69 1.02
CA VAL A 306 -27.20 4.22 2.41
C VAL A 306 -27.24 5.42 3.38
N PRO A 307 -27.88 5.28 4.57
CA PRO A 307 -27.92 6.37 5.55
C PRO A 307 -26.50 6.76 5.97
N LEU A 308 -26.15 8.04 5.82
CA LEU A 308 -24.87 8.58 6.25
C LEU A 308 -24.94 9.02 7.73
N SER A 309 -25.99 9.74 8.12
CA SER A 309 -26.15 10.34 9.46
C SER A 309 -26.76 9.36 10.47
N ARG A 310 -26.20 9.32 11.68
CA ARG A 310 -26.74 8.52 12.79
C ARG A 310 -28.06 9.10 13.35
N ARG A 311 -28.32 10.41 13.15
CA ARG A 311 -29.54 11.06 13.65
C ARG A 311 -30.85 10.58 12.99
N LYS A 312 -30.80 10.06 11.75
CA LYS A 312 -32.00 9.57 11.05
C LYS A 312 -32.45 8.18 11.48
N ALA A 313 -31.62 7.39 12.15
CA ALA A 313 -31.94 6.03 12.57
C ALA A 313 -32.69 5.96 13.92
N SER A 314 -32.80 7.05 14.66
CA SER A 314 -33.54 7.12 15.94
C SER A 314 -34.97 7.64 15.82
N LEU A 315 -35.46 7.92 14.60
CA LEU A 315 -36.80 8.48 14.33
C LEU A 315 -37.64 7.58 13.40
N GLY A 316 -37.25 6.39 13.14
CA GLY A 316 -37.95 5.31 12.46
C GLY A 316 -37.83 4.05 13.31
#